data_5457e987800c07a829e4e58eb68871c6
#
_entry.id   5457e987800c07a829e4e58eb68871c6
#
_cell.length_a   1.000
_cell.length_b   1.000
_cell.length_c   1.000
_cell.angle_alpha   90.00
_cell.angle_beta   90.00
_cell.angle_gamma   90.00
#
_symmetry.space_group_name_H-M   'P 1'
#
loop_
_entity.id
_entity.type
_entity.pdbx_description
1 polymer ?
#
loop_
_entity_poly.entity_id
_entity_poly.type
_entity_poly.pdbx_seq_one_letter_code
_entity_poly.pdbx_strand_id
1 'polypeptide(L)'
;MSWLELNNQVIIRDNNGKYQLEKDKEALASYIENYVNKRAKSFNNIVDKINYLIENNYYDKEVINKYDKKFIENLYNNIKSENFKFQSYMAANKFYQSYALKSNDGKEILEMYEDKVLIVALTLGNGDTNLALDIANKLIKQEFQPATPTFLNAGRARGGEMVSCFLINVEDSCEGISYAISSA
;
A
#
# COMPACT_ATOMS: atom_id res chain seq x y z
N MET A 1 -7.07 7.66 26.39
CA MET A 1 -8.15 7.47 25.40
C MET A 1 -7.57 6.67 24.24
N SER A 2 -8.23 5.61 23.81
CA SER A 2 -7.76 4.81 22.67
C SER A 2 -7.98 5.57 21.35
N TRP A 3 -7.26 5.17 20.29
CA TRP A 3 -7.48 5.78 18.96
C TRP A 3 -8.91 5.57 18.44
N LEU A 4 -9.59 4.49 18.83
CA LEU A 4 -10.98 4.24 18.46
C LEU A 4 -11.93 5.21 19.16
N GLU A 5 -11.73 5.48 20.43
CA GLU A 5 -12.51 6.47 21.18
C GLU A 5 -12.31 7.87 20.62
N LEU A 6 -11.06 8.24 20.32
CA LEU A 6 -10.74 9.51 19.67
C LEU A 6 -11.40 9.64 18.29
N ASN A 7 -11.33 8.58 17.46
CA ASN A 7 -11.98 8.58 16.15
C ASN A 7 -13.51 8.71 16.25
N ASN A 8 -14.14 8.05 17.22
CA ASN A 8 -15.58 8.16 17.44
C ASN A 8 -15.99 9.57 17.89
N GLN A 9 -15.12 10.32 18.54
CA GLN A 9 -15.39 11.71 18.95
C GLN A 9 -15.41 12.70 17.77
N VAL A 10 -14.78 12.38 16.63
CA VAL A 10 -14.75 13.26 15.45
C VAL A 10 -16.15 13.67 15.00
N ILE A 11 -17.11 12.75 15.03
CA ILE A 11 -18.50 12.96 14.60
C ILE A 11 -19.39 13.55 15.71
N ILE A 12 -18.88 13.66 16.94
CA ILE A 12 -19.61 14.24 18.07
C ILE A 12 -19.40 15.76 18.03
N ARG A 13 -20.47 16.51 18.05
CA ARG A 13 -20.40 17.98 18.10
C ARG A 13 -19.95 18.45 19.49
N ASP A 14 -19.09 19.44 19.50
CA ASP A 14 -18.71 20.15 20.72
C ASP A 14 -19.84 21.03 21.27
N ASN A 15 -19.59 21.72 22.38
CA ASN A 15 -20.55 22.62 23.02
C ASN A 15 -21.00 23.77 22.11
N ASN A 16 -20.25 24.07 21.04
CA ASN A 16 -20.53 25.11 20.04
C ASN A 16 -21.19 24.54 18.78
N GLY A 17 -21.54 23.24 18.77
CA GLY A 17 -22.18 22.54 17.65
C GLY A 17 -21.23 22.19 16.50
N LYS A 18 -19.90 22.30 16.66
CA LYS A 18 -18.90 21.98 15.64
C LYS A 18 -18.38 20.55 15.78
N TYR A 19 -18.06 19.91 14.64
CA TYR A 19 -17.37 18.62 14.63
C TYR A 19 -15.93 18.76 15.14
N GLN A 20 -15.46 17.75 15.88
CA GLN A 20 -14.13 17.77 16.52
C GLN A 20 -13.06 17.18 15.59
N LEU A 21 -12.80 17.84 14.45
CA LEU A 21 -11.88 17.31 13.42
C LEU A 21 -10.43 17.12 13.90
N GLU A 22 -10.00 17.87 14.94
CA GLU A 22 -8.70 17.69 15.58
C GLU A 22 -8.53 16.32 16.20
N LYS A 23 -9.62 15.69 16.63
CA LYS A 23 -9.62 14.33 17.20
C LYS A 23 -9.17 13.25 16.21
N ASP A 24 -9.38 13.47 14.91
CA ASP A 24 -8.87 12.57 13.87
C ASP A 24 -7.33 12.54 13.86
N LYS A 25 -6.69 13.72 14.02
CA LYS A 25 -5.22 13.81 14.08
C LYS A 25 -4.67 13.15 15.35
N GLU A 26 -5.34 13.32 16.49
CA GLU A 26 -4.99 12.65 17.73
C GLU A 26 -5.16 11.13 17.59
N ALA A 27 -6.25 10.67 16.97
CA ALA A 27 -6.50 9.26 16.70
C ALA A 27 -5.43 8.67 15.77
N LEU A 28 -5.05 9.38 14.70
CA LEU A 28 -3.98 8.99 13.79
C LEU A 28 -2.65 8.83 14.55
N ALA A 29 -2.25 9.84 15.31
CA ALA A 29 -0.99 9.79 16.08
C ALA A 29 -0.98 8.61 17.06
N SER A 30 -2.05 8.43 17.82
CA SER A 30 -2.20 7.32 18.76
C SER A 30 -2.18 5.95 18.08
N TYR A 31 -2.82 5.83 16.90
CA TYR A 31 -2.82 4.59 16.11
C TYR A 31 -1.43 4.24 15.60
N ILE A 32 -0.72 5.20 15.03
CA ILE A 32 0.66 4.98 14.54
C ILE A 32 1.57 4.56 15.70
N GLU A 33 1.54 5.27 16.82
CA GLU A 33 2.41 5.00 17.96
C GLU A 33 2.09 3.66 18.66
N ASN A 34 0.81 3.41 18.93
CA ASN A 34 0.39 2.30 19.80
C ASN A 34 0.05 1.01 19.05
N TYR A 35 -0.24 1.09 17.74
CA TYR A 35 -0.57 -0.08 16.93
C TYR A 35 0.49 -0.36 15.88
N VAL A 36 0.83 0.63 15.04
CA VAL A 36 1.73 0.40 13.90
C VAL A 36 3.17 0.21 14.37
N ASN A 37 3.72 1.17 15.10
CA ASN A 37 5.13 1.14 15.52
C ASN A 37 5.45 -0.05 16.43
N LYS A 38 4.51 -0.46 17.29
CA LYS A 38 4.69 -1.63 18.18
C LYS A 38 4.69 -2.96 17.44
N ARG A 39 4.14 -3.01 16.23
CA ARG A 39 4.02 -4.21 15.41
C ARG A 39 4.96 -4.19 14.19
N ALA A 40 5.57 -3.05 13.91
CA ALA A 40 6.49 -2.92 12.81
C ALA A 40 7.76 -3.71 13.06
N LYS A 41 8.12 -4.60 12.12
CA LYS A 41 9.39 -5.29 12.15
C LYS A 41 10.52 -4.34 11.76
N SER A 42 11.54 -4.23 12.62
CA SER A 42 12.70 -3.39 12.38
C SER A 42 13.73 -4.09 11.51
N PHE A 43 14.39 -3.33 10.63
CA PHE A 43 15.50 -3.76 9.79
C PHE A 43 16.59 -2.69 9.82
N ASN A 44 17.86 -3.09 9.65
CA ASN A 44 18.99 -2.15 9.67
C ASN A 44 18.96 -1.20 8.47
N ASN A 45 18.61 -1.72 7.30
CA ASN A 45 18.52 -0.97 6.03
C ASN A 45 17.50 -1.63 5.09
N ILE A 46 17.25 -0.98 3.95
CA ILE A 46 16.26 -1.47 2.96
C ILE A 46 16.72 -2.76 2.27
N VAL A 47 18.01 -2.96 2.08
CA VAL A 47 18.53 -4.16 1.43
C VAL A 47 18.33 -5.39 2.33
N ASP A 48 18.62 -5.28 3.62
CA ASP A 48 18.37 -6.34 4.59
C ASP A 48 16.87 -6.69 4.65
N LYS A 49 16.03 -5.67 4.61
CA LYS A 49 14.57 -5.84 4.56
C LYS A 49 14.12 -6.61 3.32
N ILE A 50 14.57 -6.19 2.14
CA ILE A 50 14.22 -6.84 0.87
C ILE A 50 14.71 -8.28 0.85
N ASN A 51 15.95 -8.54 1.27
CA ASN A 51 16.47 -9.91 1.35
C ASN A 51 15.60 -10.78 2.26
N TYR A 52 15.25 -10.30 3.45
CA TYR A 52 14.34 -10.99 4.35
C TYR A 52 12.99 -11.29 3.69
N LEU A 53 12.41 -10.31 2.97
CA LEU A 53 11.11 -10.47 2.32
C LEU A 53 11.16 -11.47 1.15
N ILE A 54 12.27 -11.55 0.43
CA ILE A 54 12.50 -12.55 -0.62
C ILE A 54 12.69 -13.94 -0.01
N GLU A 55 13.55 -14.08 0.99
CA GLU A 55 13.86 -15.36 1.63
C GLU A 55 12.63 -16.01 2.27
N ASN A 56 11.69 -15.21 2.74
CA ASN A 56 10.43 -15.66 3.35
C ASN A 56 9.25 -15.69 2.37
N ASN A 57 9.50 -15.63 1.04
CA ASN A 57 8.48 -15.69 -0.02
C ASN A 57 7.39 -14.62 0.07
N TYR A 58 7.73 -13.42 0.55
CA TYR A 58 6.84 -12.27 0.54
C TYR A 58 6.97 -11.45 -0.74
N TYR A 59 8.22 -11.19 -1.17
CA TYR A 59 8.51 -10.44 -2.40
C TYR A 59 9.00 -11.36 -3.51
N ASP A 60 8.61 -11.00 -4.73
CA ASP A 60 9.09 -11.66 -5.95
C ASP A 60 10.54 -11.29 -6.23
N LYS A 61 11.41 -12.29 -6.19
CA LYS A 61 12.83 -12.16 -6.47
C LYS A 61 13.11 -11.68 -7.90
N GLU A 62 12.27 -12.08 -8.86
CA GLU A 62 12.48 -11.70 -10.26
C GLU A 62 12.28 -10.20 -10.48
N VAL A 63 11.32 -9.60 -9.80
CA VAL A 63 11.11 -8.14 -9.84
C VAL A 63 12.32 -7.39 -9.29
N ILE A 64 12.82 -7.83 -8.15
CA ILE A 64 13.97 -7.16 -7.49
C ILE A 64 15.25 -7.32 -8.30
N ASN A 65 15.50 -8.49 -8.87
CA ASN A 65 16.72 -8.78 -9.64
C ASN A 65 16.84 -7.99 -10.96
N LYS A 66 15.78 -7.32 -11.41
CA LYS A 66 15.84 -6.40 -12.57
C LYS A 66 16.58 -5.09 -12.28
N TYR A 67 16.88 -4.84 -11.00
CA TYR A 67 17.50 -3.60 -10.55
C TYR A 67 18.74 -3.88 -9.72
N ASP A 68 19.74 -3.01 -9.82
CA ASP A 68 20.88 -3.11 -8.94
C ASP A 68 20.56 -2.55 -7.54
N LYS A 69 21.26 -3.07 -6.53
CA LYS A 69 21.02 -2.74 -5.13
C LYS A 69 21.17 -1.25 -4.83
N LYS A 70 22.14 -0.60 -5.46
CA LYS A 70 22.41 0.82 -5.26
C LYS A 70 21.28 1.69 -5.80
N PHE A 71 20.68 1.29 -6.93
CA PHE A 71 19.48 1.97 -7.44
C PHE A 71 18.33 1.85 -6.47
N ILE A 72 18.06 0.64 -5.94
CA ILE A 72 16.97 0.41 -4.97
C ILE A 72 17.17 1.25 -3.70
N GLU A 73 18.38 1.32 -3.16
CA GLU A 73 18.72 2.14 -2.00
C GLU A 73 18.47 3.64 -2.27
N ASN A 74 18.95 4.13 -3.43
CA ASN A 74 18.77 5.53 -3.81
C ASN A 74 17.27 5.87 -4.01
N LEU A 75 16.53 5.00 -4.68
CA LEU A 75 15.09 5.17 -4.88
C LEU A 75 14.34 5.20 -3.55
N TYR A 76 14.68 4.29 -2.63
CA TYR A 76 14.07 4.27 -1.30
C TYR A 76 14.38 5.53 -0.49
N ASN A 77 15.63 6.01 -0.54
CA ASN A 77 16.01 7.24 0.13
C ASN A 77 15.27 8.46 -0.46
N ASN A 78 15.08 8.50 -1.78
CA ASN A 78 14.26 9.52 -2.44
C ASN A 78 12.80 9.46 -1.96
N ILE A 79 12.19 8.29 -1.92
CA ILE A 79 10.82 8.10 -1.40
C ILE A 79 10.72 8.60 0.05
N LYS A 80 11.67 8.23 0.91
CA LYS A 80 11.69 8.65 2.33
C LYS A 80 11.89 10.15 2.51
N SER A 81 12.63 10.81 1.62
CA SER A 81 12.86 12.25 1.70
C SER A 81 11.60 13.09 1.54
N GLU A 82 10.55 12.55 0.90
CA GLU A 82 9.25 13.21 0.78
C GLU A 82 8.45 13.26 2.10
N ASN A 83 8.92 12.53 3.13
CA ASN A 83 8.35 12.56 4.48
C ASN A 83 6.83 12.40 4.51
N PHE A 84 6.32 11.39 3.81
CA PHE A 84 4.90 11.12 3.67
C PHE A 84 4.19 10.98 5.01
N LYS A 85 2.99 11.53 5.10
CA LYS A 85 2.10 11.39 6.27
C LYS A 85 0.66 11.16 5.83
N PHE A 86 0.01 10.19 6.43
CA PHE A 86 -1.41 9.99 6.23
C PHE A 86 -2.20 11.23 6.65
N GLN A 87 -3.23 11.57 5.88
CA GLN A 87 -4.07 12.75 6.12
C GLN A 87 -5.10 12.52 7.24
N SER A 88 -5.46 11.26 7.50
CA SER A 88 -6.49 10.90 8.48
C SER A 88 -6.20 9.54 9.12
N TYR A 89 -6.81 9.29 10.28
CA TYR A 89 -6.81 7.96 10.90
C TYR A 89 -7.38 6.90 9.96
N MET A 90 -8.48 7.19 9.28
CA MET A 90 -9.12 6.26 8.35
C MET A 90 -8.18 5.82 7.22
N ALA A 91 -7.44 6.76 6.62
CA ALA A 91 -6.47 6.46 5.57
C ALA A 91 -5.34 5.53 6.07
N ALA A 92 -4.76 5.84 7.23
CA ALA A 92 -3.73 5.00 7.83
C ALA A 92 -4.27 3.62 8.21
N ASN A 93 -5.42 3.57 8.86
CA ASN A 93 -6.06 2.32 9.26
C ASN A 93 -6.35 1.43 8.04
N LYS A 94 -6.93 2.00 6.98
CA LYS A 94 -7.22 1.26 5.74
C LYS A 94 -5.94 0.71 5.11
N PHE A 95 -4.87 1.49 5.06
CA PHE A 95 -3.59 1.03 4.54
C PHE A 95 -3.05 -0.15 5.35
N TYR A 96 -2.88 0.01 6.66
CA TYR A 96 -2.29 -1.03 7.51
C TYR A 96 -3.18 -2.26 7.71
N GLN A 97 -4.50 -2.13 7.61
CA GLN A 97 -5.40 -3.28 7.70
C GLN A 97 -5.48 -4.07 6.40
N SER A 98 -5.50 -3.40 5.24
CA SER A 98 -5.85 -4.02 3.96
C SER A 98 -4.71 -4.11 2.96
N TYR A 99 -3.73 -3.20 2.97
CA TYR A 99 -2.71 -3.09 1.92
C TYR A 99 -1.30 -3.47 2.38
N ALA A 100 -0.92 -3.08 3.59
CA ALA A 100 0.41 -3.37 4.12
C ALA A 100 0.63 -4.88 4.29
N LEU A 101 1.81 -5.34 3.90
CA LEU A 101 2.24 -6.72 4.15
C LEU A 101 2.40 -6.96 5.64
N LYS A 102 1.88 -8.09 6.08
CA LYS A 102 2.03 -8.60 7.44
C LYS A 102 2.69 -9.97 7.42
N SER A 103 3.25 -10.37 8.55
CA SER A 103 3.69 -11.75 8.76
C SER A 103 2.52 -12.73 8.60
N ASN A 104 2.82 -14.01 8.29
CA ASN A 104 1.80 -15.03 8.05
C ASN A 104 0.86 -15.25 9.24
N ASP A 105 1.35 -15.00 10.46
CA ASP A 105 0.54 -15.05 11.69
C ASP A 105 -0.23 -13.74 11.95
N GLY A 106 -0.06 -12.73 11.08
CA GLY A 106 -0.71 -11.44 11.16
C GLY A 106 -0.22 -10.51 12.28
N LYS A 107 0.83 -10.90 13.03
CA LYS A 107 1.27 -10.14 14.21
C LYS A 107 2.20 -8.99 13.88
N GLU A 108 3.14 -9.18 12.96
CA GLU A 108 4.11 -8.16 12.57
C GLU A 108 3.66 -7.43 11.30
N ILE A 109 3.90 -6.13 11.25
CA ILE A 109 3.78 -5.31 10.04
C ILE A 109 5.14 -5.28 9.36
N LEU A 110 5.20 -5.76 8.14
CA LEU A 110 6.43 -5.91 7.36
C LEU A 110 6.63 -4.75 6.36
N GLU A 111 5.57 -4.04 5.97
CA GLU A 111 5.63 -2.89 5.07
C GLU A 111 5.08 -1.63 5.70
N MET A 112 5.82 -0.53 5.54
CA MET A 112 5.32 0.84 5.66
C MET A 112 4.83 1.33 4.30
N TYR A 113 4.25 2.53 4.26
CA TYR A 113 3.74 3.10 3.00
C TYR A 113 4.86 3.29 1.98
N GLU A 114 6.02 3.74 2.42
CA GLU A 114 7.21 3.94 1.58
C GLU A 114 7.71 2.63 0.97
N ASP A 115 7.66 1.52 1.72
CA ASP A 115 8.02 0.19 1.20
C ASP A 115 7.05 -0.25 0.11
N LYS A 116 5.74 0.02 0.31
CA LYS A 116 4.71 -0.27 -0.69
C LYS A 116 4.91 0.55 -1.96
N VAL A 117 5.22 1.84 -1.84
CA VAL A 117 5.55 2.70 -2.98
C VAL A 117 6.75 2.14 -3.74
N LEU A 118 7.81 1.75 -3.02
CA LEU A 118 9.01 1.16 -3.62
C LEU A 118 8.67 -0.09 -4.45
N ILE A 119 8.02 -1.09 -3.85
CA ILE A 119 7.78 -2.36 -4.55
C ILE A 119 6.82 -2.20 -5.73
N VAL A 120 5.81 -1.34 -5.64
CA VAL A 120 4.90 -1.02 -6.74
C VAL A 120 5.67 -0.36 -7.89
N ALA A 121 6.52 0.63 -7.58
CA ALA A 121 7.32 1.33 -8.58
C ALA A 121 8.29 0.39 -9.32
N LEU A 122 9.00 -0.48 -8.57
CA LEU A 122 9.90 -1.48 -9.17
C LEU A 122 9.13 -2.48 -10.05
N THR A 123 7.94 -2.90 -9.63
CA THR A 123 7.13 -3.85 -10.40
C THR A 123 6.64 -3.23 -11.70
N LEU A 124 6.05 -2.05 -11.65
CA LEU A 124 5.51 -1.37 -12.82
C LEU A 124 6.61 -0.83 -13.76
N GLY A 125 7.74 -0.44 -13.21
CA GLY A 125 8.93 -0.03 -13.97
C GLY A 125 9.58 -1.17 -14.74
N ASN A 126 9.37 -2.41 -14.31
CA ASN A 126 9.80 -3.64 -15.00
C ASN A 126 11.26 -3.63 -15.49
N GLY A 127 12.18 -3.07 -14.72
CA GLY A 127 13.61 -2.93 -15.03
C GLY A 127 14.00 -1.57 -15.62
N ASP A 128 13.04 -0.74 -16.04
CA ASP A 128 13.32 0.64 -16.43
C ASP A 128 13.45 1.53 -15.18
N THR A 129 14.66 1.99 -14.92
CA THR A 129 14.99 2.81 -13.73
C THR A 129 14.36 4.19 -13.77
N ASN A 130 14.20 4.80 -14.96
CA ASN A 130 13.60 6.12 -15.11
C ASN A 130 12.08 6.05 -14.86
N LEU A 131 11.44 5.03 -15.42
CA LEU A 131 10.02 4.78 -15.22
C LEU A 131 9.73 4.45 -13.76
N ALA A 132 10.53 3.60 -13.12
CA ALA A 132 10.39 3.28 -11.70
C ALA A 132 10.53 4.53 -10.82
N LEU A 133 11.48 5.41 -11.10
CA LEU A 133 11.67 6.68 -10.39
C LEU A 133 10.47 7.62 -10.57
N ASP A 134 9.96 7.78 -11.80
CA ASP A 134 8.78 8.64 -12.09
C ASP A 134 7.54 8.13 -11.37
N ILE A 135 7.27 6.82 -11.45
CA ILE A 135 6.16 6.18 -10.74
C ILE A 135 6.27 6.37 -9.22
N ALA A 136 7.45 6.12 -8.65
CA ALA A 136 7.67 6.30 -7.22
C ALA A 136 7.39 7.73 -6.76
N ASN A 137 7.88 8.72 -7.50
CA ASN A 137 7.66 10.14 -7.22
C ASN A 137 6.18 10.52 -7.26
N LYS A 138 5.45 10.07 -8.27
CA LYS A 138 4.01 10.34 -8.40
C LYS A 138 3.18 9.64 -7.33
N LEU A 139 3.55 8.40 -6.97
CA LEU A 139 2.88 7.66 -5.89
C LEU A 139 3.06 8.33 -4.53
N ILE A 140 4.30 8.67 -4.17
CA ILE A 140 4.58 9.23 -2.84
C ILE A 140 3.98 10.63 -2.69
N LYS A 141 3.90 11.40 -3.77
CA LYS A 141 3.23 12.72 -3.81
C LYS A 141 1.72 12.65 -3.95
N GLN A 142 1.15 11.45 -4.05
CA GLN A 142 -0.29 11.23 -4.23
C GLN A 142 -0.84 11.80 -5.55
N GLU A 143 -0.01 12.00 -6.56
CA GLU A 143 -0.40 12.44 -7.91
C GLU A 143 -0.94 11.28 -8.75
N PHE A 144 -0.58 10.05 -8.39
CA PHE A 144 -1.02 8.82 -9.02
C PHE A 144 -1.35 7.77 -7.97
N GLN A 145 -2.46 7.07 -8.14
CA GLN A 145 -2.84 5.92 -7.32
C GLN A 145 -3.28 4.77 -8.24
N PRO A 146 -2.59 3.64 -8.26
CA PRO A 146 -3.00 2.50 -9.05
C PRO A 146 -4.27 1.86 -8.49
N ALA A 147 -4.92 1.03 -9.32
CA ALA A 147 -6.06 0.25 -8.89
C ALA A 147 -5.71 -0.64 -7.69
N THR A 148 -6.71 -0.94 -6.84
CA THR A 148 -6.54 -1.77 -5.64
C THR A 148 -5.78 -3.07 -5.90
N PRO A 149 -6.09 -3.89 -6.93
CA PRO A 149 -5.35 -5.13 -7.18
C PRO A 149 -3.87 -4.90 -7.51
N THR A 150 -3.56 -3.89 -8.31
CA THR A 150 -2.17 -3.51 -8.61
C THR A 150 -1.44 -3.14 -7.33
N PHE A 151 -2.04 -2.28 -6.50
CA PHE A 151 -1.42 -1.84 -5.26
C PHE A 151 -1.26 -2.97 -4.23
N LEU A 152 -2.14 -3.99 -4.24
CA LEU A 152 -2.04 -5.16 -3.38
C LEU A 152 -1.01 -6.18 -3.86
N ASN A 153 -1.02 -6.50 -5.15
CA ASN A 153 -0.34 -7.68 -5.68
C ASN A 153 1.02 -7.38 -6.31
N ALA A 154 1.32 -6.11 -6.67
CA ALA A 154 2.61 -5.75 -7.26
C ALA A 154 3.79 -6.24 -6.40
N GLY A 155 4.70 -6.98 -7.03
CA GLY A 155 5.92 -7.51 -6.42
C GLY A 155 5.72 -8.57 -5.34
N ARG A 156 4.54 -9.18 -5.24
CA ARG A 156 4.29 -10.28 -4.29
C ARG A 156 4.77 -11.62 -4.87
N ALA A 157 5.50 -12.40 -4.08
CA ALA A 157 5.94 -13.75 -4.47
C ALA A 157 4.77 -14.70 -4.77
N ARG A 158 3.64 -14.55 -4.06
CA ARG A 158 2.43 -15.34 -4.33
C ARG A 158 1.76 -15.03 -5.66
N GLY A 159 2.19 -13.94 -6.34
CA GLY A 159 1.52 -13.43 -7.52
C GLY A 159 0.16 -12.80 -7.21
N GLY A 160 -0.67 -12.72 -8.22
CA GLY A 160 -2.03 -12.20 -8.18
C GLY A 160 -2.28 -11.24 -9.35
N GLU A 161 -3.54 -11.18 -9.79
CA GLU A 161 -3.94 -10.29 -10.86
C GLU A 161 -3.80 -8.82 -10.44
N MET A 162 -3.33 -8.00 -11.38
CA MET A 162 -3.16 -6.55 -11.15
C MET A 162 -4.28 -5.72 -11.78
N VAL A 163 -5.28 -6.38 -12.36
CA VAL A 163 -6.47 -5.76 -12.92
C VAL A 163 -7.67 -5.94 -11.99
N SER A 164 -8.60 -4.99 -12.01
CA SER A 164 -9.79 -5.01 -11.14
C SER A 164 -11.07 -5.39 -11.84
N CYS A 165 -11.11 -5.31 -13.17
CA CYS A 165 -12.32 -5.49 -13.95
C CYS A 165 -12.07 -6.29 -15.22
N PHE A 166 -13.06 -7.11 -15.56
CA PHE A 166 -13.15 -7.78 -16.86
C PHE A 166 -14.37 -7.21 -17.56
N LEU A 167 -14.23 -6.87 -18.85
CA LEU A 167 -15.30 -6.36 -19.66
C LEU A 167 -15.64 -7.40 -20.72
N ILE A 168 -16.92 -7.75 -20.82
CA ILE A 168 -17.46 -8.63 -21.85
C ILE A 168 -18.43 -7.81 -22.68
N ASN A 169 -18.25 -7.79 -24.00
CA ASN A 169 -19.24 -7.24 -24.90
C ASN A 169 -20.41 -8.22 -25.04
N VAL A 170 -21.61 -7.76 -24.78
CA VAL A 170 -22.83 -8.56 -24.87
C VAL A 170 -23.58 -8.12 -26.13
N GLU A 171 -23.73 -9.03 -27.10
CA GLU A 171 -24.53 -8.78 -28.30
C GLU A 171 -26.02 -8.82 -27.95
N ASP A 172 -26.79 -8.01 -28.65
CA ASP A 172 -28.26 -7.93 -28.49
C ASP A 172 -28.96 -9.10 -29.23
N SER A 173 -28.67 -10.32 -28.74
CA SER A 173 -29.26 -11.57 -29.21
C SER A 173 -29.33 -12.59 -28.07
N CYS A 174 -30.24 -13.56 -28.14
CA CYS A 174 -30.33 -14.63 -27.13
C CYS A 174 -29.03 -15.44 -27.06
N GLU A 175 -28.40 -15.69 -28.20
CA GLU A 175 -27.11 -16.40 -28.29
C GLU A 175 -25.99 -15.58 -27.63
N GLY A 176 -25.90 -14.28 -27.93
CA GLY A 176 -24.92 -13.37 -27.37
C GLY A 176 -25.04 -13.22 -25.87
N ILE A 177 -26.26 -13.09 -25.35
CA ILE A 177 -26.54 -13.05 -23.89
C ILE A 177 -26.14 -14.36 -23.23
N SER A 178 -26.54 -15.51 -23.81
CA SER A 178 -26.19 -16.84 -23.28
C SER A 178 -24.67 -17.06 -23.29
N TYR A 179 -23.97 -16.63 -24.34
CA TYR A 179 -22.52 -16.70 -24.42
C TYR A 179 -21.84 -15.85 -23.32
N ALA A 180 -22.29 -14.61 -23.16
CA ALA A 180 -21.74 -13.71 -22.14
C ALA A 180 -21.91 -14.28 -20.72
N ILE A 181 -23.11 -14.82 -20.41
CA ILE A 181 -23.37 -15.45 -19.11
C ILE A 181 -22.49 -16.68 -18.88
N SER A 182 -22.26 -17.49 -19.93
CA SER A 182 -21.45 -18.70 -19.84
C SER A 182 -19.95 -18.40 -19.76
N SER A 183 -19.51 -17.21 -20.19
CA SER A 183 -18.11 -16.78 -20.22
C SER A 183 -17.69 -15.99 -18.97
N ALA A 184 -18.63 -15.50 -18.18
CA ALA A 184 -18.39 -14.74 -16.95
C ALA A 184 -18.19 -15.64 -15.75
#